data_0b65d7d86dfcf507235ea501e5e68f67
#
_entry.id   0b65d7d86dfcf507235ea501e5e68f67
#
_cell.length_a   1.000
_cell.length_b   1.000
_cell.length_c   1.000
_cell.angle_alpha   90.00
_cell.angle_beta   90.00
_cell.angle_gamma   90.00
#
_symmetry.space_group_name_H-M   'P 1'
#
loop_
_entity.id
_entity.type
_entity.pdbx_description
1 polymer ?
#
loop_
_entity_poly.entity_id
_entity_poly.type
_entity_poly.pdbx_seq_one_letter_code
_entity_poly.pdbx_strand_id
1 'polypeptide(L)'
;MTPAVNTEYNQVFPTLLVDDIEAAVNFYTNRLGFSLQFTWGTPPVFAGVNLGNVTIHLAKGTPYIDGPSEVAFIISDADEQYALHQANNVEITVPIEDQPYGIRDYRVKDPYGNSLVFGHYIYNQGPAIKIERTDVHVRLEKRLAALLEDLAVHKRMSVSECLEETLLHTFERVGDTVASPHTMHTLNYIQELKKKHGIDYDVHGNYRFSE
;
A
#
# COMPACT_ATOMS: atom_id res chain seq x y z
N MET A 1 28.11 16.16 12.83
CA MET A 1 27.89 15.13 11.81
C MET A 1 27.44 13.87 12.53
N THR A 2 26.21 13.41 12.33
CA THR A 2 25.75 12.13 12.82
C THR A 2 26.49 11.05 12.05
N PRO A 3 27.09 10.02 12.70
CA PRO A 3 27.77 8.95 11.98
C PRO A 3 26.78 8.25 11.06
N ALA A 4 27.21 7.96 9.82
CA ALA A 4 26.42 7.18 8.88
C ALA A 4 26.19 5.80 9.47
N VAL A 5 24.94 5.40 9.65
CA VAL A 5 24.56 4.06 10.12
C VAL A 5 24.59 3.13 8.91
N ASN A 6 25.50 2.16 8.92
CA ASN A 6 25.63 1.12 7.89
C ASN A 6 24.79 -0.13 8.20
N THR A 7 23.64 0.07 8.87
CA THR A 7 22.73 -1.03 9.25
C THR A 7 21.70 -1.24 8.14
N GLU A 8 21.59 -2.48 7.66
CA GLU A 8 20.52 -2.89 6.74
C GLU A 8 19.28 -3.28 7.55
N TYR A 9 18.12 -2.77 7.10
CA TYR A 9 16.82 -3.08 7.70
C TYR A 9 16.11 -4.10 6.81
N ASN A 10 16.11 -5.38 7.23
CA ASN A 10 15.69 -6.48 6.36
C ASN A 10 14.21 -6.83 6.51
N GLN A 11 13.65 -6.77 7.73
CA GLN A 11 12.28 -7.22 8.00
C GLN A 11 11.69 -6.48 9.21
N VAL A 12 10.36 -6.39 9.25
CA VAL A 12 9.58 -6.00 10.42
C VAL A 12 8.48 -7.04 10.64
N PHE A 13 8.28 -7.41 11.90
CA PHE A 13 7.23 -8.37 12.28
C PHE A 13 6.29 -7.70 13.28
N PRO A 14 5.09 -7.27 12.86
CA PRO A 14 4.05 -6.87 13.80
C PRO A 14 3.74 -8.02 14.76
N THR A 15 3.59 -7.73 16.04
CA THR A 15 3.21 -8.72 17.05
C THR A 15 1.88 -8.33 17.65
N LEU A 16 0.91 -9.25 17.57
CA LEU A 16 -0.43 -9.09 18.11
C LEU A 16 -0.59 -9.89 19.39
N LEU A 17 -1.23 -9.29 20.38
CA LEU A 17 -1.56 -10.00 21.62
C LEU A 17 -2.74 -10.92 21.41
N VAL A 18 -2.64 -12.14 21.94
CA VAL A 18 -3.71 -13.13 21.95
C VAL A 18 -3.71 -13.84 23.32
N ASP A 19 -4.87 -14.31 23.73
CA ASP A 19 -4.99 -15.03 25.00
C ASP A 19 -4.66 -16.51 24.87
N ASP A 20 -4.87 -17.08 23.66
CA ASP A 20 -4.65 -18.49 23.37
C ASP A 20 -4.03 -18.63 21.98
N ILE A 21 -2.80 -19.17 21.93
CA ILE A 21 -2.05 -19.31 20.67
C ILE A 21 -2.70 -20.34 19.74
N GLU A 22 -3.16 -21.47 20.25
CA GLU A 22 -3.75 -22.53 19.40
C GLU A 22 -5.08 -22.05 18.77
N ALA A 23 -5.92 -21.41 19.58
CA ALA A 23 -7.18 -20.83 19.11
C ALA A 23 -6.91 -19.67 18.11
N ALA A 24 -5.93 -18.81 18.38
CA ALA A 24 -5.53 -17.74 17.48
C ALA A 24 -5.00 -18.30 16.15
N VAL A 25 -4.07 -19.23 16.17
CA VAL A 25 -3.56 -19.90 14.95
C VAL A 25 -4.71 -20.51 14.15
N ASN A 26 -5.64 -21.21 14.79
CA ASN A 26 -6.81 -21.76 14.13
C ASN A 26 -7.67 -20.68 13.45
N PHE A 27 -7.92 -19.56 14.12
CA PHE A 27 -8.67 -18.44 13.54
C PHE A 27 -7.92 -17.86 12.33
N TYR A 28 -6.64 -17.52 12.47
CA TYR A 28 -5.85 -16.91 11.39
C TYR A 28 -5.72 -17.85 10.18
N THR A 29 -5.51 -19.14 10.39
CA THR A 29 -5.35 -20.09 9.29
C THR A 29 -6.67 -20.47 8.63
N ASN A 30 -7.71 -20.83 9.40
CA ASN A 30 -8.94 -21.37 8.85
C ASN A 30 -9.98 -20.31 8.49
N ARG A 31 -9.87 -19.08 9.02
CA ARG A 31 -10.83 -18.01 8.76
C ARG A 31 -10.23 -16.90 7.89
N LEU A 32 -9.02 -16.47 8.19
CA LEU A 32 -8.36 -15.34 7.51
C LEU A 32 -7.48 -15.77 6.31
N GLY A 33 -7.22 -17.07 6.13
CA GLY A 33 -6.44 -17.59 5.00
C GLY A 33 -4.91 -17.51 5.20
N PHE A 34 -4.45 -17.30 6.43
CA PHE A 34 -3.02 -17.37 6.73
C PHE A 34 -2.53 -18.82 6.72
N SER A 35 -1.22 -18.98 6.64
CA SER A 35 -0.53 -20.26 6.87
C SER A 35 0.30 -20.18 8.15
N LEU A 36 0.33 -21.26 8.93
CA LEU A 36 1.20 -21.36 10.09
C LEU A 36 2.66 -21.50 9.67
N GLN A 37 3.55 -20.65 10.18
CA GLN A 37 4.98 -20.74 9.94
C GLN A 37 5.69 -21.53 11.05
N PHE A 38 5.44 -21.16 12.30
CA PHE A 38 5.99 -21.84 13.47
C PHE A 38 5.16 -21.61 14.72
N THR A 39 5.34 -22.46 15.72
CA THR A 39 4.94 -22.23 17.12
C THR A 39 6.13 -22.38 18.04
N TRP A 40 6.10 -21.70 19.20
CA TRP A 40 7.14 -21.79 20.21
C TRP A 40 6.53 -21.93 21.60
N GLY A 41 7.18 -22.80 22.43
CA GLY A 41 6.75 -23.12 23.78
C GLY A 41 5.91 -24.40 23.85
N THR A 42 5.82 -25.00 25.06
CA THR A 42 4.98 -26.16 25.36
C THR A 42 4.34 -25.94 26.74
N PRO A 43 3.02 -25.57 26.79
CA PRO A 43 2.14 -25.23 25.67
C PRO A 43 2.63 -24.00 24.89
N PRO A 44 2.14 -23.79 23.64
CA PRO A 44 2.57 -22.67 22.81
C PRO A 44 2.26 -21.32 23.45
N VAL A 45 3.25 -20.41 23.45
CA VAL A 45 3.12 -19.02 23.93
C VAL A 45 3.41 -17.98 22.86
N PHE A 46 3.89 -18.42 21.69
CA PHE A 46 4.23 -17.58 20.56
C PHE A 46 4.06 -18.33 19.25
N ALA A 47 3.62 -17.65 18.19
CA ALA A 47 3.50 -18.20 16.85
C ALA A 47 3.80 -17.16 15.77
N GLY A 48 4.26 -17.64 14.60
CA GLY A 48 4.33 -16.87 13.38
C GLY A 48 3.31 -17.39 12.37
N VAL A 49 2.56 -16.50 11.75
CA VAL A 49 1.62 -16.80 10.67
C VAL A 49 1.86 -15.90 9.46
N ASN A 50 1.71 -16.47 8.26
CA ASN A 50 2.01 -15.79 7.00
C ASN A 50 0.76 -15.62 6.14
N LEU A 51 0.62 -14.45 5.51
CA LEU A 51 -0.28 -14.22 4.38
C LEU A 51 0.57 -13.80 3.17
N GLY A 52 0.77 -14.71 2.22
CA GLY A 52 1.76 -14.53 1.17
C GLY A 52 3.17 -14.33 1.75
N ASN A 53 3.80 -13.20 1.42
CA ASN A 53 5.15 -12.85 1.89
C ASN A 53 5.14 -12.02 3.21
N VAL A 54 3.97 -11.77 3.78
CA VAL A 54 3.83 -10.97 5.00
C VAL A 54 3.74 -11.91 6.20
N THR A 55 4.59 -11.69 7.20
CA THR A 55 4.58 -12.43 8.46
C THR A 55 4.11 -11.52 9.59
N ILE A 56 3.19 -12.02 10.42
CA ILE A 56 2.87 -11.44 11.72
C ILE A 56 3.12 -12.45 12.83
N HIS A 57 3.39 -11.95 14.01
CA HIS A 57 3.57 -12.75 15.21
C HIS A 57 2.32 -12.68 16.11
N LEU A 58 2.00 -13.79 16.73
CA LEU A 58 0.98 -13.92 17.75
C LEU A 58 1.67 -14.24 19.08
N ALA A 59 1.43 -13.47 20.13
CA ALA A 59 2.08 -13.63 21.41
C ALA A 59 1.05 -13.72 22.54
N LYS A 60 1.21 -14.72 23.41
CA LYS A 60 0.40 -14.85 24.61
C LYS A 60 1.05 -14.11 25.76
N GLY A 61 0.45 -12.97 26.14
CA GLY A 61 0.89 -12.19 27.32
C GLY A 61 2.36 -11.77 27.25
N THR A 62 2.63 -10.56 26.84
CA THR A 62 3.98 -9.98 26.89
C THR A 62 3.94 -8.68 27.69
N PRO A 63 4.92 -8.43 28.55
CA PRO A 63 4.96 -7.20 29.35
C PRO A 63 5.28 -5.95 28.50
N TYR A 64 5.55 -6.12 27.20
CA TYR A 64 5.96 -5.06 26.28
C TYR A 64 4.86 -4.55 25.35
N ILE A 65 3.70 -5.21 25.33
CA ILE A 65 2.55 -4.81 24.52
C ILE A 65 1.34 -4.68 25.44
N ASP A 66 0.68 -3.53 25.39
CA ASP A 66 -0.48 -3.20 26.21
C ASP A 66 -1.71 -3.04 25.32
N GLY A 67 -2.54 -4.08 25.25
CA GLY A 67 -3.82 -4.09 24.56
C GLY A 67 -3.78 -4.45 23.07
N PRO A 68 -4.97 -4.40 22.42
CA PRO A 68 -5.13 -4.75 21.02
C PRO A 68 -4.38 -3.79 20.09
N SER A 69 -3.92 -4.32 18.95
CA SER A 69 -3.18 -3.59 17.93
C SER A 69 -3.93 -3.52 16.61
N GLU A 70 -3.52 -2.63 15.72
CA GLU A 70 -3.99 -2.58 14.33
C GLU A 70 -2.85 -2.90 13.37
N VAL A 71 -3.13 -3.72 12.35
CA VAL A 71 -2.21 -4.04 11.25
C VAL A 71 -2.91 -3.87 9.93
N ALA A 72 -2.32 -3.12 9.02
CA ALA A 72 -2.81 -2.93 7.67
C ALA A 72 -2.02 -3.79 6.67
N PHE A 73 -2.75 -4.49 5.79
CA PHE A 73 -2.24 -5.30 4.69
C PHE A 73 -2.61 -4.62 3.38
N ILE A 74 -1.61 -4.30 2.56
CA ILE A 74 -1.85 -3.91 1.17
C ILE A 74 -1.74 -5.19 0.33
N ILE A 75 -2.84 -5.55 -0.29
CA ILE A 75 -3.01 -6.80 -1.06
C ILE A 75 -3.37 -6.50 -2.51
N SER A 76 -3.33 -7.49 -3.36
CA SER A 76 -3.64 -7.32 -4.79
C SER A 76 -5.12 -7.08 -5.07
N ASP A 77 -6.01 -7.73 -4.30
CA ASP A 77 -7.46 -7.67 -4.50
C ASP A 77 -8.17 -7.77 -3.14
N ALA A 78 -8.68 -6.64 -2.66
CA ALA A 78 -9.40 -6.57 -1.39
C ALA A 78 -10.84 -7.09 -1.52
N ASP A 79 -11.47 -7.04 -2.70
CA ASP A 79 -12.82 -7.55 -2.92
C ASP A 79 -12.84 -9.07 -2.86
N GLU A 80 -11.85 -9.74 -3.48
CA GLU A 80 -11.72 -11.20 -3.39
C GLU A 80 -11.49 -11.65 -1.95
N GLN A 81 -10.58 -10.97 -1.23
CA GLN A 81 -10.30 -11.28 0.17
C GLN A 81 -11.49 -10.99 1.08
N TYR A 82 -12.24 -9.92 0.83
CA TYR A 82 -13.48 -9.58 1.53
C TYR A 82 -14.53 -10.69 1.39
N ALA A 83 -14.75 -11.16 0.15
CA ALA A 83 -15.68 -12.26 -0.12
C ALA A 83 -15.27 -13.56 0.61
N LEU A 84 -13.97 -13.87 0.65
CA LEU A 84 -13.43 -15.01 1.40
C LEU A 84 -13.72 -14.87 2.91
N HIS A 85 -13.48 -13.70 3.49
CA HIS A 85 -13.73 -13.46 4.91
C HIS A 85 -15.23 -13.54 5.25
N GLN A 86 -16.10 -13.02 4.38
CA GLN A 86 -17.55 -13.18 4.54
C GLN A 86 -17.98 -14.66 4.51
N ALA A 87 -17.48 -15.43 3.53
CA ALA A 87 -17.78 -16.86 3.41
C ALA A 87 -17.32 -17.65 4.65
N ASN A 88 -16.24 -17.22 5.28
CA ASN A 88 -15.69 -17.82 6.49
C ASN A 88 -16.32 -17.27 7.80
N ASN A 89 -17.36 -16.42 7.71
CA ASN A 89 -18.02 -15.78 8.84
C ASN A 89 -17.04 -15.00 9.75
N VAL A 90 -16.09 -14.29 9.15
CA VAL A 90 -15.23 -13.35 9.87
C VAL A 90 -16.04 -12.13 10.25
N GLU A 91 -15.83 -11.58 11.45
CA GLU A 91 -16.46 -10.35 11.88
C GLU A 91 -15.90 -9.16 11.11
N ILE A 92 -16.70 -8.62 10.18
CA ILE A 92 -16.37 -7.40 9.42
C ILE A 92 -16.84 -6.21 10.27
N THR A 93 -15.91 -5.40 10.74
CA THR A 93 -16.22 -4.22 11.57
C THR A 93 -16.42 -2.94 10.75
N VAL A 94 -15.78 -2.86 9.58
CA VAL A 94 -15.98 -1.80 8.58
C VAL A 94 -16.12 -2.47 7.22
N PRO A 95 -17.26 -2.26 6.51
CA PRO A 95 -17.46 -2.80 5.18
C PRO A 95 -16.43 -2.27 4.18
N ILE A 96 -16.23 -3.01 3.09
CA ILE A 96 -15.33 -2.57 2.02
C ILE A 96 -15.89 -1.35 1.30
N GLU A 97 -15.07 -0.32 1.17
CA GLU A 97 -15.40 0.91 0.45
C GLU A 97 -14.15 1.62 -0.08
N ASP A 98 -14.35 2.52 -1.05
CA ASP A 98 -13.30 3.37 -1.59
C ASP A 98 -13.02 4.53 -0.64
N GLN A 99 -11.79 4.62 -0.16
CA GLN A 99 -11.39 5.65 0.80
C GLN A 99 -10.86 6.91 0.10
N PRO A 100 -11.03 8.09 0.69
CA PRO A 100 -10.52 9.34 0.12
C PRO A 100 -9.00 9.39 -0.08
N TYR A 101 -8.27 8.50 0.58
CA TYR A 101 -6.81 8.37 0.46
C TYR A 101 -6.36 7.40 -0.66
N GLY A 102 -7.28 6.99 -1.55
CA GLY A 102 -6.94 6.20 -2.74
C GLY A 102 -6.71 4.71 -2.50
N ILE A 103 -7.27 4.17 -1.43
CA ILE A 103 -7.26 2.74 -1.12
C ILE A 103 -8.71 2.27 -0.98
N ARG A 104 -9.02 1.11 -1.53
CA ARG A 104 -10.25 0.38 -1.26
C ARG A 104 -9.96 -0.62 -0.17
N ASP A 105 -10.53 -0.42 1.01
CA ASP A 105 -10.23 -1.24 2.18
C ASP A 105 -11.46 -1.60 3.02
N TYR A 106 -11.26 -2.56 3.91
CA TYR A 106 -12.21 -2.98 4.94
C TYR A 106 -11.47 -3.41 6.20
N ARG A 107 -12.20 -3.56 7.29
CA ARG A 107 -11.64 -3.97 8.58
C ARG A 107 -12.32 -5.21 9.12
N VAL A 108 -11.52 -6.09 9.67
CA VAL A 108 -11.98 -7.24 10.45
C VAL A 108 -11.40 -7.16 11.86
N LYS A 109 -12.06 -7.84 12.79
CA LYS A 109 -11.58 -7.97 14.15
C LYS A 109 -11.28 -9.42 14.45
N ASP A 110 -10.16 -9.69 15.09
CA ASP A 110 -9.88 -11.01 15.62
C ASP A 110 -10.61 -11.22 16.97
N PRO A 111 -10.68 -12.48 17.50
CA PRO A 111 -11.33 -12.75 18.79
C PRO A 111 -10.69 -12.05 20.00
N TYR A 112 -9.52 -11.46 19.84
CA TYR A 112 -8.75 -10.79 20.91
C TYR A 112 -8.82 -9.27 20.82
N GLY A 113 -9.58 -8.76 19.88
CA GLY A 113 -9.82 -7.32 19.67
C GLY A 113 -8.84 -6.64 18.74
N ASN A 114 -7.85 -7.35 18.18
CA ASN A 114 -6.94 -6.76 17.21
C ASN A 114 -7.70 -6.42 15.91
N SER A 115 -7.37 -5.27 15.31
CA SER A 115 -7.93 -4.79 14.06
C SER A 115 -7.00 -5.14 12.89
N LEU A 116 -7.54 -5.78 11.86
CA LEU A 116 -6.80 -6.06 10.63
C LEU A 116 -7.50 -5.33 9.48
N VAL A 117 -6.75 -4.48 8.80
CA VAL A 117 -7.19 -3.74 7.62
C VAL A 117 -6.66 -4.44 6.39
N PHE A 118 -7.51 -4.70 5.39
CA PHE A 118 -7.11 -5.27 4.12
C PHE A 118 -7.52 -4.31 3.01
N GLY A 119 -6.57 -3.87 2.19
CA GLY A 119 -6.84 -2.91 1.15
C GLY A 119 -5.94 -3.05 -0.07
N HIS A 120 -6.38 -2.47 -1.17
CA HIS A 120 -5.58 -2.29 -2.38
C HIS A 120 -5.72 -0.87 -2.92
N TYR A 121 -4.70 -0.41 -3.63
CA TYR A 121 -4.74 0.89 -4.29
C TYR A 121 -5.73 0.91 -5.44
N ILE A 122 -6.55 1.97 -5.54
CA ILE A 122 -7.60 2.13 -6.56
C ILE A 122 -7.24 3.14 -7.66
N TYR A 123 -5.97 3.50 -7.80
CA TYR A 123 -5.53 4.50 -8.77
C TYR A 123 -5.84 4.13 -10.22
N ASN A 124 -5.92 2.84 -10.53
CA ASN A 124 -6.24 2.32 -11.85
C ASN A 124 -7.74 2.00 -12.06
N GLN A 125 -8.59 2.30 -11.06
CA GLN A 125 -10.02 2.08 -11.18
C GLN A 125 -10.71 3.30 -11.80
N GLY A 126 -11.70 3.03 -12.65
CA GLY A 126 -12.45 4.04 -13.36
C GLY A 126 -12.37 3.87 -14.88
N PRO A 127 -13.09 4.71 -15.65
CA PRO A 127 -13.06 4.61 -17.09
C PRO A 127 -11.66 4.92 -17.64
N ALA A 128 -11.29 4.22 -18.70
CA ALA A 128 -10.05 4.50 -19.43
C ALA A 128 -10.06 5.93 -19.96
N ILE A 129 -8.94 6.63 -19.79
CA ILE A 129 -8.73 7.97 -20.30
C ILE A 129 -8.07 7.84 -21.69
N LYS A 130 -8.79 8.20 -22.75
CA LYS A 130 -8.24 8.22 -24.09
C LYS A 130 -7.24 9.35 -24.24
N ILE A 131 -6.02 9.00 -24.64
CA ILE A 131 -4.93 9.95 -24.85
C ILE A 131 -4.28 9.75 -26.22
N GLU A 132 -3.58 10.78 -26.67
CA GLU A 132 -2.65 10.73 -27.81
C GLU A 132 -1.25 11.07 -27.26
N ARG A 133 -0.24 10.29 -27.65
CA ARG A 133 1.16 10.55 -27.31
C ARG A 133 1.88 11.23 -28.45
N THR A 134 2.81 12.09 -28.11
CA THR A 134 3.71 12.72 -29.08
C THR A 134 5.16 12.52 -28.66
N ASP A 135 6.06 12.40 -29.62
CA ASP A 135 7.47 12.27 -29.34
C ASP A 135 8.06 13.58 -28.85
N VAL A 136 8.77 13.51 -27.70
CA VAL A 136 9.51 14.64 -27.13
C VAL A 136 10.97 14.25 -26.96
N HIS A 137 11.86 14.92 -27.66
CA HIS A 137 13.30 14.64 -27.59
C HIS A 137 13.95 15.49 -26.49
N VAL A 138 14.42 14.84 -25.43
CA VAL A 138 15.11 15.47 -24.31
C VAL A 138 16.51 14.89 -24.12
N ARG A 139 17.44 15.72 -23.61
CA ARG A 139 18.77 15.25 -23.19
C ARG A 139 18.83 15.28 -21.67
N LEU A 140 18.99 14.10 -21.06
CA LEU A 140 19.13 13.93 -19.62
C LEU A 140 20.59 13.67 -19.25
N GLU A 141 20.95 13.93 -17.99
CA GLU A 141 22.18 13.45 -17.40
C GLU A 141 22.18 11.92 -17.42
N LYS A 142 23.33 11.31 -17.78
CA LYS A 142 23.43 9.88 -18.10
C LYS A 142 22.95 8.96 -16.94
N ARG A 143 23.32 9.30 -15.70
CA ARG A 143 22.93 8.50 -14.52
C ARG A 143 21.45 8.66 -14.18
N LEU A 144 20.90 9.86 -14.44
CA LEU A 144 19.45 10.12 -14.27
C LEU A 144 18.62 9.34 -15.29
N ALA A 145 19.11 9.24 -16.54
CA ALA A 145 18.46 8.41 -17.55
C ALA A 145 18.46 6.93 -17.15
N ALA A 146 19.61 6.39 -16.71
CA ALA A 146 19.71 5.01 -16.23
C ALA A 146 18.80 4.75 -15.01
N LEU A 147 18.76 5.70 -14.06
CA LEU A 147 17.84 5.60 -12.91
C LEU A 147 16.38 5.51 -13.35
N LEU A 148 15.97 6.32 -14.33
CA LEU A 148 14.60 6.30 -14.86
C LEU A 148 14.27 4.96 -15.53
N GLU A 149 15.21 4.41 -16.31
CA GLU A 149 15.07 3.09 -16.94
C GLU A 149 14.91 1.97 -15.89
N ASP A 150 15.79 1.93 -14.88
CA ASP A 150 15.72 0.96 -13.80
C ASP A 150 14.41 1.08 -12.99
N LEU A 151 13.96 2.30 -12.73
CA LEU A 151 12.70 2.56 -12.04
C LEU A 151 11.50 2.07 -12.85
N ALA A 152 11.47 2.32 -14.15
CA ALA A 152 10.42 1.84 -15.05
C ALA A 152 10.33 0.31 -15.05
N VAL A 153 11.48 -0.38 -15.12
CA VAL A 153 11.57 -1.85 -15.00
C VAL A 153 11.00 -2.32 -13.64
N HIS A 154 11.41 -1.69 -12.54
CA HIS A 154 10.93 -2.04 -11.20
C HIS A 154 9.40 -1.89 -11.07
N LYS A 155 8.84 -0.84 -11.64
CA LYS A 155 7.40 -0.54 -11.65
C LYS A 155 6.63 -1.32 -12.73
N ARG A 156 7.30 -2.10 -13.58
CA ARG A 156 6.74 -2.87 -14.70
C ARG A 156 5.95 -2.02 -15.70
N MET A 157 6.47 -0.85 -16.03
CA MET A 157 5.91 0.10 -16.98
C MET A 157 6.97 0.55 -17.98
N SER A 158 6.57 1.21 -19.06
CA SER A 158 7.50 1.83 -20.00
C SER A 158 8.16 3.08 -19.39
N VAL A 159 9.28 3.51 -19.97
CA VAL A 159 9.93 4.77 -19.56
C VAL A 159 9.00 5.97 -19.75
N SER A 160 8.19 5.96 -20.82
CA SER A 160 7.20 7.02 -21.07
C SER A 160 6.16 7.11 -19.97
N GLU A 161 5.55 5.98 -19.57
CA GLU A 161 4.57 5.91 -18.49
C GLU A 161 5.18 6.32 -17.14
N CYS A 162 6.42 5.89 -16.85
CA CYS A 162 7.12 6.29 -15.64
C CYS A 162 7.41 7.80 -15.61
N LEU A 163 7.73 8.39 -16.76
CA LEU A 163 7.94 9.82 -16.87
C LEU A 163 6.62 10.60 -16.75
N GLU A 164 5.54 10.14 -17.37
CA GLU A 164 4.20 10.73 -17.26
C GLU A 164 3.75 10.75 -15.80
N GLU A 165 3.88 9.63 -15.07
CA GLU A 165 3.58 9.55 -13.64
C GLU A 165 4.40 10.57 -12.83
N THR A 166 5.72 10.61 -13.07
CA THR A 166 6.62 11.53 -12.36
C THR A 166 6.22 13.00 -12.59
N LEU A 167 5.91 13.37 -13.82
CA LEU A 167 5.48 14.71 -14.17
C LEU A 167 4.16 15.08 -13.52
N LEU A 168 3.17 14.18 -13.55
CA LEU A 168 1.87 14.41 -12.91
C LEU A 168 2.02 14.67 -11.41
N HIS A 169 2.85 13.88 -10.71
CA HIS A 169 3.12 14.07 -9.29
C HIS A 169 3.82 15.41 -8.99
N THR A 170 4.67 15.91 -9.90
CA THR A 170 5.30 17.22 -9.69
C THR A 170 4.33 18.38 -9.90
N PHE A 171 3.24 18.19 -10.66
CA PHE A 171 2.27 19.23 -11.00
C PHE A 171 1.16 19.40 -9.95
N GLU A 172 1.09 18.53 -8.96
CA GLU A 172 0.05 18.57 -7.93
C GLU A 172 0.61 18.97 -6.54
N ARG A 173 -0.30 19.52 -5.73
CA ARG A 173 -0.02 19.73 -4.31
C ARG A 173 -0.17 18.42 -3.58
N VAL A 174 0.77 18.11 -2.71
CA VAL A 174 0.66 16.97 -1.79
C VAL A 174 0.40 17.52 -0.38
N GLY A 175 -0.89 17.58 -0.02
CA GLY A 175 -1.32 18.07 1.29
C GLY A 175 -0.98 19.55 1.54
N ASP A 176 -0.91 19.93 2.80
CA ASP A 176 -0.50 21.27 3.23
C ASP A 176 1.02 21.44 3.30
N THR A 177 1.77 20.34 3.23
CA THR A 177 3.23 20.32 3.22
C THR A 177 3.73 19.92 1.83
N VAL A 178 4.45 20.82 1.19
CA VAL A 178 4.85 20.72 -0.22
C VAL A 178 5.85 19.59 -0.44
N ALA A 179 5.43 18.50 -1.06
CA ALA A 179 6.35 17.54 -1.69
C ALA A 179 6.66 17.89 -3.17
N SER A 180 5.96 18.87 -3.75
CA SER A 180 6.26 19.37 -5.10
C SER A 180 7.55 20.21 -5.09
N PRO A 181 8.44 20.07 -6.09
CA PRO A 181 9.61 20.94 -6.24
C PRO A 181 9.23 22.39 -6.60
N HIS A 182 7.95 22.65 -6.86
CA HIS A 182 7.46 23.94 -7.32
C HIS A 182 6.97 24.83 -6.17
N THR A 183 7.17 26.15 -6.32
CA THR A 183 6.62 27.15 -5.40
C THR A 183 5.09 27.23 -5.58
N MET A 184 4.40 27.78 -4.58
CA MET A 184 2.95 28.03 -4.67
C MET A 184 2.55 28.88 -5.87
N HIS A 185 3.36 29.88 -6.22
CA HIS A 185 3.14 30.69 -7.42
C HIS A 185 3.18 29.82 -8.68
N THR A 186 4.19 28.96 -8.81
CA THR A 186 4.32 28.04 -9.95
C THR A 186 3.17 27.02 -9.99
N LEU A 187 2.77 26.46 -8.84
CA LEU A 187 1.65 25.53 -8.78
C LEU A 187 0.32 26.17 -9.20
N ASN A 188 0.06 27.41 -8.81
CA ASN A 188 -1.13 28.14 -9.27
C ASN A 188 -1.10 28.34 -10.80
N TYR A 189 0.07 28.67 -11.36
CA TYR A 189 0.22 28.80 -12.81
C TYR A 189 0.06 27.47 -13.53
N ILE A 190 0.54 26.36 -12.95
CA ILE A 190 0.31 25.01 -13.48
C ILE A 190 -1.19 24.70 -13.57
N GLN A 191 -2.01 25.09 -12.61
CA GLN A 191 -3.45 24.90 -12.67
C GLN A 191 -4.12 25.67 -13.83
N GLU A 192 -3.61 26.87 -14.15
CA GLU A 192 -4.06 27.60 -15.35
C GLU A 192 -3.66 26.89 -16.63
N LEU A 193 -2.45 26.33 -16.70
CA LEU A 193 -1.97 25.55 -17.84
C LEU A 193 -2.75 24.23 -18.00
N LYS A 194 -3.06 23.53 -16.92
CA LYS A 194 -3.91 22.32 -16.96
C LYS A 194 -5.26 22.64 -17.60
N LYS A 195 -5.92 23.71 -17.18
CA LYS A 195 -7.18 24.18 -17.79
C LYS A 195 -7.02 24.53 -19.27
N LYS A 196 -5.95 25.22 -19.62
CA LYS A 196 -5.65 25.60 -21.02
C LYS A 196 -5.49 24.36 -21.93
N HIS A 197 -4.88 23.30 -21.42
CA HIS A 197 -4.60 22.09 -22.18
C HIS A 197 -5.62 20.97 -21.96
N GLY A 198 -6.73 21.24 -21.23
CA GLY A 198 -7.80 20.27 -21.00
C GLY A 198 -7.38 19.07 -20.15
N ILE A 199 -6.40 19.23 -19.26
CA ILE A 199 -5.96 18.18 -18.32
C ILE A 199 -6.89 18.23 -17.12
N ASP A 200 -7.88 17.34 -17.09
CA ASP A 200 -8.94 17.26 -16.08
C ASP A 200 -8.82 16.03 -15.15
N TYR A 201 -7.79 15.23 -15.35
CA TYR A 201 -7.48 14.08 -14.52
C TYR A 201 -6.46 14.42 -13.43
N ASP A 202 -6.46 13.59 -12.38
CA ASP A 202 -5.59 13.72 -11.21
C ASP A 202 -4.16 13.16 -11.44
N VAL A 203 -3.34 13.17 -10.39
CA VAL A 203 -1.95 12.67 -10.42
C VAL A 203 -1.84 11.19 -10.78
N HIS A 204 -2.90 10.42 -10.58
CA HIS A 204 -2.96 8.99 -10.87
C HIS A 204 -3.69 8.68 -12.18
N GLY A 205 -4.02 9.70 -12.97
CA GLY A 205 -4.68 9.55 -14.27
C GLY A 205 -3.92 8.64 -15.24
N ASN A 206 -2.59 8.65 -15.16
CA ASN A 206 -1.72 7.82 -16.01
C ASN A 206 -2.01 6.31 -15.90
N TYR A 207 -2.49 5.81 -14.77
CA TYR A 207 -2.87 4.40 -14.62
C TYR A 207 -4.12 3.99 -15.43
N ARG A 208 -4.87 4.97 -15.94
CA ARG A 208 -6.08 4.79 -16.74
C ARG A 208 -5.91 5.21 -18.20
N PHE A 209 -4.71 5.63 -18.60
CA PHE A 209 -4.42 6.03 -19.98
C PHE A 209 -4.56 4.85 -20.95
N SER A 210 -5.16 5.09 -22.10
CA SER A 210 -5.30 4.14 -23.21
C SER A 210 -5.18 4.89 -24.54
N GLU A 211 -4.48 4.34 -25.49
CA GLU A 211 -4.41 4.82 -26.88
C GLU A 211 -5.53 4.25 -27.74
#